data_0aeecb62a9971df8eab292775e25db3e
#
_entry.id   0aeecb62a9971df8eab292775e25db3e
#
_cell.length_a   1.000
_cell.length_b   1.000
_cell.length_c   1.000
_cell.angle_alpha   90.00
_cell.angle_beta   90.00
_cell.angle_gamma   90.00
#
_symmetry.space_group_name_H-M   'P 1'
#
loop_
_entity.id
_entity.type
_entity.pdbx_description
1 polymer ?
#
loop_
_entity_poly.entity_id
_entity_poly.type
_entity_poly.pdbx_seq_one_letter_code
_entity_poly.pdbx_strand_id
1 'polypeptide(L)'
;RPGGTAVINADDPFSGLWREMNAGRRTLTFGLDQAADVHGRAEPKALGCVLSIATPQGVVDVALRVPGRHNARNALAAAAAALAAGATLAAVSGGLTSFAGVKGRLQIRQAVGGALLIDDSYNANPDSVRAAIDVLAATPGRKILVLGDMGEIGGQAGQFHDEIGGYAKSQGLDLLLALGEHSELASRNFGAGGQHFESVDALLAALLPQLGGDTALLVKGSRFMRMERVADAVAANGATGNGVH
;
A
#
# COMPACT_ATOMS: atom_id res chain seq x y z
N ARG A 1 -18.87 6.71 23.66
CA ARG A 1 -18.88 7.24 25.02
C ARG A 1 -19.34 8.69 24.97
N PRO A 2 -20.08 9.20 25.98
CA PRO A 2 -20.35 10.62 26.11
C PRO A 2 -19.02 11.41 26.11
N GLY A 3 -18.96 12.53 25.37
CA GLY A 3 -17.74 13.37 25.30
C GLY A 3 -16.66 12.90 24.31
N GLY A 4 -16.89 11.81 23.57
CA GLY A 4 -15.96 11.39 22.51
C GLY A 4 -15.99 12.33 21.31
N THR A 5 -14.88 12.38 20.56
CA THR A 5 -14.76 13.11 19.29
C THR A 5 -14.93 12.14 18.13
N ALA A 6 -15.79 12.46 17.18
CA ALA A 6 -15.90 11.73 15.91
C ALA A 6 -14.80 12.22 14.96
N VAL A 7 -14.01 11.29 14.42
CA VAL A 7 -13.00 11.57 13.40
C VAL A 7 -13.52 11.08 12.05
N ILE A 8 -13.71 11.99 11.09
CA ILE A 8 -14.45 11.73 9.85
C ILE A 8 -13.56 12.06 8.65
N ASN A 9 -13.51 11.12 7.68
CA ASN A 9 -12.87 11.34 6.40
C ASN A 9 -13.71 12.30 5.54
N ALA A 10 -13.21 13.49 5.27
CA ALA A 10 -13.88 14.48 4.43
C ALA A 10 -13.90 14.11 2.94
N ASP A 11 -12.94 13.29 2.49
CA ASP A 11 -12.86 12.80 1.12
C ASP A 11 -13.85 11.64 0.83
N ASP A 12 -14.49 11.08 1.87
CA ASP A 12 -15.45 10.00 1.73
C ASP A 12 -16.80 10.53 1.22
N PRO A 13 -17.42 9.91 0.19
CA PRO A 13 -18.71 10.35 -0.33
C PRO A 13 -19.84 10.33 0.72
N PHE A 14 -19.70 9.53 1.77
CA PHE A 14 -20.64 9.46 2.89
C PHE A 14 -20.28 10.40 4.05
N SER A 15 -19.31 11.30 3.88
CA SER A 15 -18.87 12.22 4.95
C SER A 15 -20.01 13.04 5.54
N GLY A 16 -21.01 13.45 4.70
CA GLY A 16 -22.21 14.14 5.15
C GLY A 16 -23.05 13.28 6.10
N LEU A 17 -23.32 12.03 5.73
CA LEU A 17 -24.05 11.06 6.57
C LEU A 17 -23.34 10.83 7.91
N TRP A 18 -22.01 10.65 7.88
CA TRP A 18 -21.24 10.45 9.11
C TRP A 18 -21.31 11.67 10.03
N ARG A 19 -21.34 12.89 9.51
CA ARG A 19 -21.52 14.12 10.30
C ARG A 19 -22.93 14.16 10.92
N GLU A 20 -23.98 13.85 10.17
CA GLU A 20 -25.36 13.80 10.66
C GLU A 20 -25.52 12.77 11.80
N MET A 21 -24.98 11.56 11.62
CA MET A 21 -25.01 10.51 12.64
C MET A 21 -24.25 10.88 13.92
N ASN A 22 -23.36 11.84 13.85
CA ASN A 22 -22.60 12.37 14.98
C ASN A 22 -23.02 13.79 15.38
N ALA A 23 -24.21 14.25 14.96
CA ALA A 23 -24.77 15.53 15.39
C ALA A 23 -24.81 15.60 16.94
N GLY A 24 -24.34 16.72 17.51
CA GLY A 24 -24.21 16.89 18.96
C GLY A 24 -22.92 16.32 19.59
N ARG A 25 -22.02 15.75 18.80
CA ARG A 25 -20.66 15.37 19.23
C ARG A 25 -19.63 16.34 18.66
N ARG A 26 -18.51 16.49 19.37
CA ARG A 26 -17.34 17.13 18.77
C ARG A 26 -16.89 16.31 17.55
N THR A 27 -16.67 16.97 16.43
CA THR A 27 -16.21 16.33 15.18
C THR A 27 -14.87 16.93 14.79
N LEU A 28 -13.95 16.10 14.32
CA LEU A 28 -12.69 16.48 13.69
C LEU A 28 -12.62 15.78 12.34
N THR A 29 -12.46 16.54 11.26
CA THR A 29 -12.39 16.00 9.91
C THR A 29 -10.96 15.89 9.44
N PHE A 30 -10.68 14.94 8.53
CA PHE A 30 -9.39 14.83 7.84
C PHE A 30 -9.59 14.58 6.34
N GLY A 31 -8.67 15.04 5.52
CA GLY A 31 -8.74 14.82 4.07
C GLY A 31 -7.51 15.34 3.31
N LEU A 32 -7.36 14.84 2.08
CA LEU A 32 -6.35 15.27 1.11
C LEU A 32 -6.96 16.12 -0.01
N ASP A 33 -8.24 15.86 -0.36
CA ASP A 33 -8.91 16.44 -1.53
C ASP A 33 -9.94 17.49 -1.11
N GLN A 34 -10.67 17.22 -0.03
CA GLN A 34 -11.69 18.10 0.50
C GLN A 34 -11.15 18.92 1.68
N ALA A 35 -11.67 20.13 1.84
CA ALA A 35 -11.36 20.96 3.01
C ALA A 35 -11.71 20.21 4.31
N ALA A 36 -10.78 20.18 5.23
CA ALA A 36 -10.88 19.45 6.49
C ALA A 36 -10.12 20.17 7.61
N ASP A 37 -10.46 19.85 8.88
CA ASP A 37 -9.75 20.38 10.04
C ASP A 37 -8.28 19.93 10.09
N VAL A 38 -8.02 18.67 9.67
CA VAL A 38 -6.69 18.10 9.47
C VAL A 38 -6.51 17.87 7.98
N HIS A 39 -5.95 18.83 7.29
CA HIS A 39 -5.81 18.81 5.84
C HIS A 39 -4.37 18.54 5.44
N GLY A 40 -4.17 17.62 4.49
CA GLY A 40 -2.86 17.21 4.02
C GLY A 40 -2.57 17.61 2.59
N ARG A 41 -1.30 17.96 2.34
CA ARG A 41 -0.74 18.06 0.99
C ARG A 41 0.43 17.10 0.88
N ALA A 42 0.32 16.11 0.01
CA ALA A 42 1.34 15.09 -0.18
C ALA A 42 2.18 15.37 -1.44
N GLU A 43 3.50 15.47 -1.26
CA GLU A 43 4.47 15.50 -2.35
C GLU A 43 5.06 14.09 -2.50
N PRO A 44 4.76 13.36 -3.59
CA PRO A 44 5.26 12.00 -3.79
C PRO A 44 6.80 11.98 -3.86
N LYS A 45 7.39 10.94 -3.28
CA LYS A 45 8.78 10.53 -3.44
C LYS A 45 8.78 9.07 -3.89
N ALA A 46 9.88 8.57 -4.43
CA ALA A 46 9.95 7.21 -4.97
C ALA A 46 9.45 6.13 -3.99
N LEU A 47 9.76 6.24 -2.70
CA LEU A 47 9.42 5.25 -1.66
C LEU A 47 8.75 5.87 -0.44
N GLY A 48 7.92 6.88 -0.64
CA GLY A 48 7.23 7.59 0.44
C GLY A 48 6.63 8.90 -0.04
N CYS A 49 6.44 9.85 0.87
CA CYS A 49 6.06 11.21 0.52
C CYS A 49 6.48 12.20 1.62
N VAL A 50 6.61 13.47 1.26
CA VAL A 50 6.57 14.55 2.23
C VAL A 50 5.12 14.97 2.38
N LEU A 51 4.57 14.84 3.59
CA LEU A 51 3.19 15.19 3.91
C LEU A 51 3.19 16.45 4.77
N SER A 52 2.74 17.58 4.19
CA SER A 52 2.45 18.79 4.96
C SER A 52 1.05 18.67 5.56
N ILE A 53 0.92 18.78 6.87
CA ILE A 53 -0.32 18.62 7.61
C ILE A 53 -0.69 19.94 8.27
N ALA A 54 -1.76 20.56 7.81
CA ALA A 54 -2.38 21.71 8.45
C ALA A 54 -3.43 21.22 9.47
N THR A 55 -3.39 21.75 10.68
CA THR A 55 -4.29 21.38 11.78
C THR A 55 -4.74 22.63 12.55
N PRO A 56 -5.76 22.55 13.41
CA PRO A 56 -6.12 23.67 14.31
C PRO A 56 -5.00 24.08 15.27
N GLN A 57 -3.98 23.26 15.48
CA GLN A 57 -2.83 23.54 16.35
C GLN A 57 -1.62 24.11 15.60
N GLY A 58 -1.67 24.18 14.27
CA GLY A 58 -0.59 24.65 13.40
C GLY A 58 -0.30 23.71 12.24
N VAL A 59 0.82 23.95 11.56
CA VAL A 59 1.27 23.18 10.39
C VAL A 59 2.54 22.41 10.74
N VAL A 60 2.65 21.17 10.22
CA VAL A 60 3.86 20.36 10.37
C VAL A 60 4.12 19.55 9.09
N ASP A 61 5.41 19.42 8.72
CA ASP A 61 5.85 18.55 7.65
C ASP A 61 6.35 17.23 8.21
N VAL A 62 5.96 16.15 7.55
CA VAL A 62 6.28 14.77 7.94
C VAL A 62 6.85 14.02 6.74
N ALA A 63 8.03 13.43 6.89
CA ALA A 63 8.57 12.50 5.91
C ALA A 63 7.99 11.10 6.17
N LEU A 64 6.96 10.71 5.41
CA LEU A 64 6.38 9.37 5.48
C LEU A 64 7.25 8.38 4.70
N ARG A 65 7.61 7.27 5.35
CA ARG A 65 8.43 6.19 4.77
C ARG A 65 7.60 5.11 4.08
N VAL A 66 6.29 5.33 3.94
CA VAL A 66 5.36 4.42 3.27
C VAL A 66 4.81 5.09 2.02
N PRO A 67 4.91 4.44 0.85
CA PRO A 67 4.47 5.02 -0.41
C PRO A 67 2.95 4.96 -0.57
N GLY A 68 2.45 5.74 -1.52
CA GLY A 68 1.05 5.73 -1.94
C GLY A 68 0.18 6.79 -1.26
N ARG A 69 -0.70 7.40 -2.06
CA ARG A 69 -1.62 8.44 -1.63
C ARG A 69 -2.57 7.99 -0.51
N HIS A 70 -2.96 6.70 -0.52
CA HIS A 70 -3.79 6.11 0.53
C HIS A 70 -3.06 6.09 1.89
N ASN A 71 -1.74 5.90 1.92
CA ASN A 71 -0.96 5.98 3.15
C ASN A 71 -0.84 7.42 3.67
N ALA A 72 -0.76 8.42 2.79
CA ALA A 72 -0.88 9.82 3.21
C ALA A 72 -2.25 10.09 3.88
N ARG A 73 -3.35 9.56 3.31
CA ARG A 73 -4.69 9.66 3.91
C ARG A 73 -4.78 8.93 5.25
N ASN A 74 -4.18 7.74 5.37
CA ASN A 74 -4.11 7.01 6.63
C ASN A 74 -3.31 7.78 7.70
N ALA A 75 -2.24 8.46 7.30
CA ALA A 75 -1.47 9.32 8.21
C ALA A 75 -2.29 10.51 8.72
N LEU A 76 -3.12 11.13 7.87
CA LEU A 76 -4.05 12.18 8.29
C LEU A 76 -5.11 11.66 9.25
N ALA A 77 -5.65 10.46 9.00
CA ALA A 77 -6.58 9.79 9.92
C ALA A 77 -5.94 9.56 11.29
N ALA A 78 -4.70 9.06 11.31
CA ALA A 78 -3.94 8.83 12.54
C ALA A 78 -3.64 10.15 13.26
N ALA A 79 -3.24 11.21 12.53
CA ALA A 79 -3.02 12.54 13.08
C ALA A 79 -4.30 13.09 13.72
N ALA A 80 -5.42 13.05 13.00
CA ALA A 80 -6.71 13.53 13.50
C ALA A 80 -7.17 12.76 14.76
N ALA A 81 -7.02 11.43 14.76
CA ALA A 81 -7.35 10.60 15.92
C ALA A 81 -6.46 10.90 17.13
N ALA A 82 -5.15 11.06 16.93
CA ALA A 82 -4.21 11.40 17.98
C ALA A 82 -4.49 12.80 18.57
N LEU A 83 -4.74 13.81 17.72
CA LEU A 83 -5.11 15.16 18.15
C LEU A 83 -6.46 15.16 18.91
N ALA A 84 -7.44 14.38 18.43
CA ALA A 84 -8.72 14.22 19.13
C ALA A 84 -8.55 13.57 20.52
N ALA A 85 -7.54 12.73 20.68
CA ALA A 85 -7.16 12.11 21.96
C ALA A 85 -6.28 13.01 22.85
N GLY A 86 -5.91 14.21 22.39
CA GLY A 86 -5.13 15.18 23.16
C GLY A 86 -3.60 15.13 22.92
N ALA A 87 -3.14 14.44 21.87
CA ALA A 87 -1.73 14.44 21.50
C ALA A 87 -1.29 15.85 21.04
N THR A 88 -0.03 16.18 21.28
CA THR A 88 0.58 17.40 20.74
C THR A 88 0.96 17.21 19.25
N LEU A 89 1.05 18.31 18.51
CA LEU A 89 1.49 18.26 17.10
C LEU A 89 2.90 17.68 16.96
N ALA A 90 3.80 17.95 17.93
CA ALA A 90 5.14 17.36 17.96
C ALA A 90 5.11 15.84 18.13
N ALA A 91 4.22 15.30 18.97
CA ALA A 91 4.04 13.85 19.14
C ALA A 91 3.49 13.21 17.87
N VAL A 92 2.53 13.86 17.19
CA VAL A 92 2.00 13.41 15.91
C VAL A 92 3.11 13.34 14.85
N SER A 93 3.88 14.41 14.69
CA SER A 93 5.00 14.49 13.74
C SER A 93 6.04 13.40 14.02
N GLY A 94 6.47 13.26 15.26
CA GLY A 94 7.45 12.24 15.66
C GLY A 94 6.96 10.82 15.40
N GLY A 95 5.70 10.51 15.75
CA GLY A 95 5.08 9.21 15.53
C GLY A 95 4.97 8.86 14.04
N LEU A 96 4.52 9.78 13.20
CA LEU A 96 4.40 9.56 11.77
C LEU A 96 5.76 9.43 11.07
N THR A 97 6.76 10.25 11.45
CA THR A 97 8.12 10.19 10.88
C THR A 97 8.83 8.88 11.24
N SER A 98 8.61 8.36 12.45
CA SER A 98 9.21 7.10 12.90
C SER A 98 8.51 5.86 12.37
N PHE A 99 7.31 6.00 11.80
CA PHE A 99 6.53 4.87 11.30
C PHE A 99 7.19 4.23 10.07
N ALA A 100 7.66 2.99 10.22
CA ALA A 100 8.35 2.24 9.17
C ALA A 100 7.43 1.30 8.37
N GLY A 101 6.10 1.44 8.50
CA GLY A 101 5.13 0.57 7.86
C GLY A 101 4.74 -0.64 8.69
N VAL A 102 3.84 -1.45 8.14
CA VAL A 102 3.38 -2.72 8.71
C VAL A 102 3.83 -3.84 7.78
N LYS A 103 4.30 -4.98 8.33
CA LYS A 103 4.70 -6.15 7.51
C LYS A 103 3.57 -6.52 6.55
N GLY A 104 3.93 -6.68 5.26
CA GLY A 104 2.99 -7.05 4.21
C GLY A 104 2.02 -5.95 3.77
N ARG A 105 2.27 -4.66 4.12
CA ARG A 105 1.46 -3.52 3.70
C ARG A 105 2.34 -2.44 3.08
N LEU A 106 2.65 -2.59 1.79
CA LEU A 106 3.58 -1.75 1.02
C LEU A 106 4.92 -1.54 1.75
N GLN A 107 5.38 -2.57 2.45
CA GLN A 107 6.64 -2.54 3.17
C GLN A 107 7.80 -2.59 2.17
N ILE A 108 8.68 -1.61 2.27
CA ILE A 108 9.88 -1.55 1.43
C ILE A 108 10.98 -2.39 2.06
N ARG A 109 11.49 -3.34 1.28
CA ARG A 109 12.55 -4.27 1.67
C ARG A 109 13.57 -4.41 0.53
N GLN A 110 14.74 -4.93 0.81
CA GLN A 110 15.68 -5.35 -0.21
C GLN A 110 15.48 -6.84 -0.52
N ALA A 111 15.47 -7.20 -1.79
CA ALA A 111 15.48 -8.58 -2.26
C ALA A 111 16.89 -9.03 -2.67
N VAL A 112 17.04 -10.33 -2.91
CA VAL A 112 18.27 -10.91 -3.48
C VAL A 112 18.62 -10.21 -4.81
N GLY A 113 19.90 -10.22 -5.16
CA GLY A 113 20.38 -9.51 -6.35
C GLY A 113 20.37 -7.97 -6.23
N GLY A 114 19.98 -7.42 -5.07
CA GLY A 114 19.88 -5.98 -4.85
C GLY A 114 18.56 -5.37 -5.34
N ALA A 115 17.58 -6.19 -5.73
CA ALA A 115 16.27 -5.73 -6.19
C ALA A 115 15.50 -5.01 -5.06
N LEU A 116 14.65 -4.05 -5.44
CA LEU A 116 13.69 -3.42 -4.54
C LEU A 116 12.49 -4.34 -4.37
N LEU A 117 12.14 -4.73 -3.14
CA LEU A 117 10.93 -5.47 -2.81
C LEU A 117 9.90 -4.55 -2.17
N ILE A 118 8.72 -4.49 -2.77
CA ILE A 118 7.51 -3.89 -2.21
C ILE A 118 6.64 -5.06 -1.72
N ASP A 119 6.69 -5.33 -0.42
CA ASP A 119 5.91 -6.40 0.21
C ASP A 119 4.52 -5.87 0.59
N ASP A 120 3.50 -6.24 -0.19
CA ASP A 120 2.09 -5.94 0.05
C ASP A 120 1.26 -7.24 0.13
N SER A 121 1.85 -8.25 0.71
CA SER A 121 1.37 -9.64 0.73
C SER A 121 0.25 -9.93 1.72
N TYR A 122 -0.14 -8.98 2.58
CA TYR A 122 -1.11 -9.22 3.65
C TYR A 122 -2.52 -9.53 3.14
N ASN A 123 -3.03 -8.73 2.19
CA ASN A 123 -4.35 -8.90 1.59
C ASN A 123 -4.44 -8.21 0.23
N ALA A 124 -5.48 -8.57 -0.58
CA ALA A 124 -5.73 -7.99 -1.89
C ALA A 124 -7.22 -7.83 -2.15
N ASN A 125 -7.59 -6.68 -2.68
CA ASN A 125 -8.84 -6.39 -3.38
C ASN A 125 -8.53 -5.52 -4.60
N PRO A 126 -9.45 -5.37 -5.57
CA PRO A 126 -9.16 -4.68 -6.83
C PRO A 126 -8.57 -3.27 -6.65
N ASP A 127 -9.15 -2.45 -5.77
CA ASP A 127 -8.69 -1.07 -5.55
C ASP A 127 -7.29 -1.03 -4.92
N SER A 128 -7.04 -1.91 -3.95
CA SER A 128 -5.73 -1.99 -3.30
C SER A 128 -4.65 -2.52 -4.22
N VAL A 129 -5.00 -3.41 -5.17
CA VAL A 129 -4.06 -3.90 -6.18
C VAL A 129 -3.73 -2.80 -7.18
N ARG A 130 -4.73 -2.05 -7.68
CA ARG A 130 -4.49 -0.88 -8.55
C ARG A 130 -3.56 0.13 -7.87
N ALA A 131 -3.85 0.50 -6.62
CA ALA A 131 -3.02 1.44 -5.87
C ALA A 131 -1.57 0.93 -5.67
N ALA A 132 -1.37 -0.37 -5.48
CA ALA A 132 -0.03 -0.95 -5.35
C ALA A 132 0.70 -1.00 -6.72
N ILE A 133 -0.01 -1.26 -7.81
CA ILE A 133 0.52 -1.17 -9.19
C ILE A 133 1.00 0.25 -9.48
N ASP A 134 0.24 1.28 -9.09
CA ASP A 134 0.64 2.68 -9.27
C ASP A 134 1.94 3.01 -8.52
N VAL A 135 2.10 2.46 -7.31
CA VAL A 135 3.34 2.59 -6.53
C VAL A 135 4.49 1.92 -7.27
N LEU A 136 4.31 0.69 -7.78
CA LEU A 136 5.34 -0.02 -8.54
C LEU A 136 5.68 0.72 -9.84
N ALA A 137 4.67 1.21 -10.57
CA ALA A 137 4.84 1.95 -11.82
C ALA A 137 5.68 3.22 -11.64
N ALA A 138 5.58 3.89 -10.49
CA ALA A 138 6.35 5.08 -10.15
C ALA A 138 7.81 4.79 -9.76
N THR A 139 8.21 3.51 -9.58
CA THR A 139 9.61 3.16 -9.28
C THR A 139 10.47 3.17 -10.54
N PRO A 140 11.76 3.48 -10.45
CA PRO A 140 12.67 3.33 -11.58
C PRO A 140 12.97 1.85 -11.87
N GLY A 141 13.50 1.57 -13.05
CA GLY A 141 13.96 0.25 -13.45
C GLY A 141 12.86 -0.69 -13.94
N ARG A 142 13.20 -1.96 -14.01
CA ARG A 142 12.32 -3.05 -14.46
C ARG A 142 11.30 -3.40 -13.38
N LYS A 143 10.04 -3.53 -13.77
CA LYS A 143 8.88 -3.66 -12.87
C LYS A 143 8.25 -5.04 -12.98
N ILE A 144 8.27 -5.78 -11.89
CA ILE A 144 7.72 -7.14 -11.79
C ILE A 144 6.58 -7.15 -10.77
N LEU A 145 5.41 -7.62 -11.18
CA LEU A 145 4.29 -7.90 -10.29
C LEU A 145 4.16 -9.40 -10.07
N VAL A 146 4.20 -9.84 -8.82
CA VAL A 146 3.76 -11.16 -8.39
C VAL A 146 2.38 -11.02 -7.76
N LEU A 147 1.37 -11.63 -8.40
CA LEU A 147 -0.03 -11.51 -8.01
C LEU A 147 -0.63 -12.86 -7.63
N GLY A 148 -1.08 -13.00 -6.39
CA GLY A 148 -1.95 -14.09 -5.97
C GLY A 148 -3.43 -13.71 -6.14
N ASP A 149 -4.33 -14.70 -6.03
CA ASP A 149 -5.76 -14.46 -6.16
C ASP A 149 -6.27 -13.39 -5.18
N MET A 150 -7.22 -12.59 -5.65
CA MET A 150 -8.05 -11.71 -4.83
C MET A 150 -9.28 -12.48 -4.35
N GLY A 151 -9.47 -12.54 -3.04
CA GLY A 151 -10.64 -13.17 -2.41
C GLY A 151 -11.70 -12.16 -2.00
N GLU A 152 -12.84 -12.68 -1.53
CA GLU A 152 -13.95 -11.91 -0.96
C GLU A 152 -14.56 -10.86 -1.93
N ILE A 153 -14.44 -11.08 -3.24
CA ILE A 153 -14.92 -10.18 -4.30
C ILE A 153 -16.12 -10.74 -5.08
N GLY A 154 -16.70 -11.84 -4.59
CA GLY A 154 -17.94 -12.42 -5.12
C GLY A 154 -17.81 -13.01 -6.52
N GLY A 155 -18.94 -13.11 -7.23
CA GLY A 155 -19.02 -13.76 -8.55
C GLY A 155 -18.29 -13.06 -9.70
N GLN A 156 -17.76 -11.85 -9.47
CA GLN A 156 -16.99 -11.09 -10.45
C GLN A 156 -15.47 -11.31 -10.34
N ALA A 157 -15.03 -12.31 -9.57
CA ALA A 157 -13.61 -12.58 -9.35
C ALA A 157 -12.80 -12.66 -10.65
N GLY A 158 -13.27 -13.42 -11.63
CA GLY A 158 -12.60 -13.53 -12.94
C GLY A 158 -12.47 -12.20 -13.65
N GLN A 159 -13.54 -11.39 -13.68
CA GLN A 159 -13.53 -10.07 -14.33
C GLN A 159 -12.50 -9.14 -13.67
N PHE A 160 -12.49 -9.07 -12.35
CA PHE A 160 -11.54 -8.20 -11.64
C PHE A 160 -10.09 -8.60 -11.86
N HIS A 161 -9.79 -9.91 -11.90
CA HIS A 161 -8.43 -10.36 -12.21
C HIS A 161 -8.04 -10.03 -13.64
N ASP A 162 -8.92 -10.23 -14.62
CA ASP A 162 -8.70 -9.84 -16.02
C ASP A 162 -8.39 -8.34 -16.12
N GLU A 163 -9.23 -7.48 -15.52
CA GLU A 163 -9.02 -6.04 -15.51
C GLU A 163 -7.69 -5.62 -14.87
N ILE A 164 -7.27 -6.29 -13.79
CA ILE A 164 -5.98 -6.01 -13.14
C ILE A 164 -4.82 -6.34 -14.06
N GLY A 165 -4.89 -7.42 -14.83
CA GLY A 165 -3.86 -7.77 -15.82
C GLY A 165 -3.70 -6.70 -16.89
N GLY A 166 -4.80 -6.25 -17.48
CA GLY A 166 -4.82 -5.15 -18.44
C GLY A 166 -4.33 -3.83 -17.84
N TYR A 167 -4.74 -3.54 -16.59
CA TYR A 167 -4.27 -2.35 -15.89
C TYR A 167 -2.77 -2.37 -15.66
N ALA A 168 -2.21 -3.46 -15.15
CA ALA A 168 -0.76 -3.61 -14.95
C ALA A 168 0.02 -3.39 -16.24
N LYS A 169 -0.48 -3.92 -17.37
CA LYS A 169 0.11 -3.69 -18.69
C LYS A 169 0.06 -2.22 -19.10
N SER A 170 -1.08 -1.57 -18.92
CA SER A 170 -1.26 -0.15 -19.26
C SER A 170 -0.37 0.78 -18.44
N GLN A 171 -0.01 0.38 -17.21
CA GLN A 171 0.91 1.11 -16.33
C GLN A 171 2.40 0.84 -16.66
N GLY A 172 2.68 0.07 -17.72
CA GLY A 172 4.05 -0.17 -18.19
C GLY A 172 4.85 -1.13 -17.32
N LEU A 173 4.20 -2.10 -16.66
CA LEU A 173 4.91 -3.17 -15.98
C LEU A 173 5.52 -4.14 -17.03
N ASP A 174 6.70 -4.67 -16.73
CA ASP A 174 7.46 -5.53 -17.65
C ASP A 174 7.07 -7.00 -17.54
N LEU A 175 6.71 -7.46 -16.33
CA LEU A 175 6.41 -8.87 -16.06
C LEU A 175 5.29 -8.98 -15.02
N LEU A 176 4.37 -9.92 -15.25
CA LEU A 176 3.35 -10.33 -14.30
C LEU A 176 3.43 -11.85 -14.09
N LEU A 177 3.75 -12.27 -12.85
CA LEU A 177 3.78 -13.66 -12.43
C LEU A 177 2.57 -13.93 -11.54
N ALA A 178 1.63 -14.71 -12.04
CA ALA A 178 0.35 -14.99 -11.39
C ALA A 178 0.36 -16.35 -10.69
N LEU A 179 -0.20 -16.42 -9.49
CA LEU A 179 -0.35 -17.64 -8.71
C LEU A 179 -1.81 -17.78 -8.24
N GLY A 180 -2.48 -18.84 -8.65
CA GLY A 180 -3.86 -19.13 -8.26
C GLY A 180 -4.80 -19.22 -9.45
N GLU A 181 -6.01 -19.72 -9.23
CA GLU A 181 -6.97 -20.06 -10.28
C GLU A 181 -7.45 -18.83 -11.06
N HIS A 182 -7.82 -17.77 -10.35
CA HIS A 182 -8.37 -16.57 -10.98
C HIS A 182 -7.29 -15.63 -11.53
N SER A 183 -6.13 -15.62 -10.92
CA SER A 183 -5.00 -14.78 -11.37
C SER A 183 -4.41 -15.23 -12.71
N GLU A 184 -4.74 -16.44 -13.19
CA GLU A 184 -4.46 -16.86 -14.57
C GLU A 184 -5.05 -15.87 -15.59
N LEU A 185 -6.27 -15.34 -15.34
CA LEU A 185 -6.91 -14.36 -16.21
C LEU A 185 -6.11 -13.04 -16.26
N ALA A 186 -5.54 -12.63 -15.14
CA ALA A 186 -4.66 -11.45 -15.09
C ALA A 186 -3.41 -11.67 -15.98
N SER A 187 -2.78 -12.85 -15.93
CA SER A 187 -1.61 -13.14 -16.76
C SER A 187 -1.95 -13.16 -18.24
N ARG A 188 -3.12 -13.67 -18.62
CA ARG A 188 -3.61 -13.68 -20.01
C ARG A 188 -3.85 -12.29 -20.55
N ASN A 189 -4.56 -11.43 -19.80
CA ASN A 189 -4.86 -10.05 -20.23
C ASN A 189 -3.62 -9.15 -20.20
N PHE A 190 -2.65 -9.43 -19.33
CA PHE A 190 -1.34 -8.78 -19.39
C PHE A 190 -0.62 -9.03 -20.71
N GLY A 191 -0.82 -10.21 -21.31
CA GLY A 191 -0.25 -10.60 -22.60
C GLY A 191 1.24 -10.92 -22.52
N ALA A 192 2.04 -10.37 -23.45
CA ALA A 192 3.48 -10.61 -23.46
C ALA A 192 4.14 -10.20 -22.15
N GLY A 193 4.77 -11.15 -21.44
CA GLY A 193 5.31 -11.00 -20.09
C GLY A 193 4.38 -11.47 -18.96
N GLY A 194 3.14 -11.88 -19.28
CA GLY A 194 2.26 -12.56 -18.32
C GLY A 194 2.58 -14.05 -18.24
N GLN A 195 2.75 -14.60 -17.04
CA GLN A 195 2.98 -16.03 -16.79
C GLN A 195 2.14 -16.47 -15.60
N HIS A 196 1.59 -17.68 -15.68
CA HIS A 196 0.81 -18.29 -14.63
C HIS A 196 1.50 -19.51 -14.04
N PHE A 197 1.35 -19.72 -12.74
CA PHE A 197 1.96 -20.80 -11.97
C PHE A 197 0.94 -21.44 -11.02
N GLU A 198 1.08 -22.76 -10.86
CA GLU A 198 0.24 -23.54 -9.94
C GLU A 198 0.88 -23.72 -8.56
N SER A 199 2.19 -23.41 -8.43
CA SER A 199 2.92 -23.54 -7.17
C SER A 199 3.88 -22.39 -6.91
N VAL A 200 4.13 -22.14 -5.62
CA VAL A 200 5.12 -21.15 -5.18
C VAL A 200 6.51 -21.50 -5.67
N ASP A 201 6.87 -22.78 -5.65
CA ASP A 201 8.21 -23.23 -6.05
C ASP A 201 8.46 -22.97 -7.55
N ALA A 202 7.49 -23.27 -8.41
CA ALA A 202 7.59 -22.98 -9.86
C ALA A 202 7.67 -21.47 -10.10
N LEU A 203 6.86 -20.66 -9.39
CA LEU A 203 6.92 -19.20 -9.47
C LEU A 203 8.28 -18.67 -9.04
N LEU A 204 8.82 -19.14 -7.92
CA LEU A 204 10.14 -18.72 -7.42
C LEU A 204 11.26 -19.11 -8.37
N ALA A 205 11.21 -20.30 -8.98
CA ALA A 205 12.18 -20.72 -9.98
C ALA A 205 12.21 -19.79 -11.20
N ALA A 206 11.05 -19.25 -11.61
CA ALA A 206 10.96 -18.28 -12.69
C ALA A 206 11.34 -16.86 -12.26
N LEU A 207 11.03 -16.47 -11.01
CA LEU A 207 11.23 -15.13 -10.49
C LEU A 207 12.69 -14.84 -10.13
N LEU A 208 13.36 -15.74 -9.40
CA LEU A 208 14.69 -15.50 -8.83
C LEU A 208 15.73 -15.07 -9.88
N PRO A 209 15.79 -15.69 -11.10
CA PRO A 209 16.73 -15.26 -12.15
C PRO A 209 16.44 -13.85 -12.71
N GLN A 210 15.27 -13.27 -12.43
CA GLN A 210 14.84 -11.97 -12.94
C GLN A 210 15.23 -10.81 -11.99
N LEU A 211 15.69 -11.13 -10.77
CA LEU A 211 15.98 -10.13 -9.74
C LEU A 211 17.40 -9.57 -9.90
N GLY A 212 17.51 -8.25 -9.93
CA GLY A 212 18.77 -7.53 -10.01
C GLY A 212 18.63 -6.10 -9.46
N GLY A 213 19.72 -5.38 -9.34
CA GLY A 213 19.75 -4.05 -8.73
C GLY A 213 18.91 -2.96 -9.46
N ASP A 214 18.51 -3.23 -10.69
CA ASP A 214 17.61 -2.40 -11.49
C ASP A 214 16.15 -2.85 -11.46
N THR A 215 15.82 -3.85 -10.63
CA THR A 215 14.48 -4.46 -10.58
C THR A 215 13.70 -3.98 -9.36
N ALA A 216 12.44 -3.59 -9.59
CA ALA A 216 11.43 -3.39 -8.56
C ALA A 216 10.39 -4.51 -8.63
N LEU A 217 10.17 -5.19 -7.51
CA LEU A 217 9.26 -6.31 -7.34
C LEU A 217 8.13 -5.94 -6.39
N LEU A 218 6.88 -6.09 -6.81
CA LEU A 218 5.70 -6.03 -5.95
C LEU A 218 5.16 -7.45 -5.73
N VAL A 219 4.94 -7.85 -4.48
CA VAL A 219 4.30 -9.10 -4.11
C VAL A 219 2.97 -8.81 -3.42
N LYS A 220 1.85 -9.28 -4.01
CA LYS A 220 0.51 -9.04 -3.49
C LYS A 220 -0.43 -10.22 -3.73
N GLY A 221 -1.40 -10.41 -2.83
CA GLY A 221 -2.47 -11.40 -2.93
C GLY A 221 -3.32 -11.42 -1.68
N SER A 222 -4.48 -12.05 -1.75
CA SER A 222 -5.38 -12.18 -0.59
C SER A 222 -4.78 -13.02 0.52
N ARG A 223 -5.30 -12.84 1.73
CA ARG A 223 -4.75 -13.47 2.95
C ARG A 223 -4.63 -15.00 2.84
N PHE A 224 -5.60 -15.67 2.22
CA PHE A 224 -5.60 -17.13 2.05
C PHE A 224 -4.48 -17.62 1.10
N MET A 225 -4.01 -16.77 0.17
CA MET A 225 -2.91 -17.09 -0.75
C MET A 225 -1.55 -17.14 -0.04
N ARG A 226 -1.42 -16.49 1.11
CA ARG A 226 -0.20 -16.48 1.94
C ARG A 226 1.03 -16.06 1.12
N MET A 227 0.89 -14.95 0.38
CA MET A 227 1.93 -14.45 -0.53
C MET A 227 3.19 -13.96 0.20
N GLU A 228 3.16 -13.82 1.52
CA GLU A 228 4.34 -13.62 2.36
C GLU A 228 5.41 -14.71 2.16
N ARG A 229 5.01 -15.93 1.74
CA ARG A 229 5.96 -17.01 1.41
C ARG A 229 6.88 -16.62 0.25
N VAL A 230 6.34 -15.93 -0.76
CA VAL A 230 7.12 -15.42 -1.89
C VAL A 230 7.98 -14.24 -1.44
N ALA A 231 7.38 -13.26 -0.74
CA ALA A 231 8.09 -12.08 -0.28
C ALA A 231 9.27 -12.42 0.66
N ASP A 232 9.07 -13.39 1.59
CA ASP A 232 10.12 -13.80 2.51
C ASP A 232 11.20 -14.66 1.82
N ALA A 233 10.84 -15.46 0.80
CA ALA A 233 11.81 -16.26 0.03
C ALA A 233 12.76 -15.42 -0.82
N VAL A 234 12.27 -14.27 -1.35
CA VAL A 234 13.10 -13.36 -2.17
C VAL A 234 13.80 -12.30 -1.35
N ALA A 235 13.39 -12.07 -0.10
CA ALA A 235 14.04 -11.06 0.73
C ALA A 235 15.52 -11.37 0.92
N ALA A 236 16.36 -10.36 0.71
CA ALA A 236 17.75 -10.47 1.15
C ALA A 236 17.74 -10.73 2.66
N ASN A 237 18.38 -11.80 3.09
CA ASN A 237 18.60 -12.04 4.51
C ASN A 237 19.39 -10.84 5.03
N GLY A 238 18.66 -9.89 5.62
CA GLY A 238 19.30 -8.79 6.30
C GLY A 238 20.26 -9.38 7.30
N ALA A 239 21.51 -9.03 7.20
CA ALA A 239 22.39 -9.15 8.32
C ALA A 239 21.64 -8.54 9.50
N THR A 240 21.16 -9.36 10.41
CA THR A 240 20.73 -8.93 11.73
C THR A 240 21.93 -8.18 12.27
N GLY A 241 21.89 -6.85 12.18
CA GLY A 241 22.83 -6.01 12.85
C GLY A 241 22.79 -6.42 14.31
N ASN A 242 23.73 -7.26 14.70
CA ASN A 242 24.09 -7.44 16.09
C ASN A 242 24.47 -6.06 16.62
N GLY A 243 23.49 -5.38 17.20
CA GLY A 243 23.74 -4.29 18.12
C GLY A 243 24.47 -4.89 19.31
N VAL A 244 25.77 -4.81 19.27
CA VAL A 244 26.62 -5.03 20.43
C VAL A 244 26.42 -3.85 21.37
N HIS A 245 26.00 -4.17 22.59
CA HIS A 245 26.06 -3.44 23.86
C HIS A 245 25.45 -2.05 23.97
#